data_a664eda879d52e4352729e12797e93f6
#
_entry.id   a664eda879d52e4352729e12797e93f6
#
_cell.length_a   1.000
_cell.length_b   1.000
_cell.length_c   1.000
_cell.angle_alpha   90.00
_cell.angle_beta   90.00
_cell.angle_gamma   90.00
#
_symmetry.space_group_name_H-M   'P 1'
#
loop_
_entity.id
_entity.type
_entity.pdbx_description
1 polymer ?
#
loop_
_entity_poly.entity_id
_entity_poly.type
_entity_poly.pdbx_seq_one_letter_code
_entity_poly.pdbx_strand_id
1 'polypeptide(L)'
;MRKLIFLVCLLPTFVLGGSLDRSLVSYKTPVKLFLQDDLRSPFHLMVDDKAVNGCWTNSSEVRKVLWEPLSELGIETARATYNYLHLQVEGSRINGSCFGTVTVQILVDAEPLTAEFSTFKPPELLAVVARKTKLAVDPANLNSKTMDVVQKFMSEFRDFMELK
;
A
#
# COMPACT_ATOMS: atom_id res chain seq x y z
N MET A 1 2.62 -55.81 -20.36
CA MET A 1 1.60 -54.84 -19.88
C MET A 1 2.27 -53.83 -18.99
N ARG A 2 2.62 -52.63 -19.51
CA ARG A 2 3.25 -51.54 -18.77
C ARG A 2 2.15 -50.60 -18.30
N LYS A 3 1.95 -50.50 -16.97
CA LYS A 3 1.03 -49.52 -16.36
C LYS A 3 1.73 -48.17 -16.34
N LEU A 4 1.17 -47.20 -17.09
CA LEU A 4 1.57 -45.80 -17.07
C LEU A 4 0.87 -45.15 -15.88
N ILE A 5 1.64 -44.71 -14.87
CA ILE A 5 1.15 -43.94 -13.75
C ILE A 5 1.22 -42.46 -14.13
N PHE A 6 0.06 -41.85 -14.37
CA PHE A 6 -0.05 -40.39 -14.53
C PHE A 6 0.07 -39.72 -13.17
N LEU A 7 1.18 -39.08 -12.94
CA LEU A 7 1.40 -38.18 -11.79
C LEU A 7 0.77 -36.84 -12.13
N VAL A 8 -0.42 -36.57 -11.61
CA VAL A 8 -1.08 -35.26 -11.72
C VAL A 8 -0.44 -34.33 -10.68
N CYS A 9 0.45 -33.45 -11.14
CA CYS A 9 0.96 -32.36 -10.31
C CYS A 9 -0.15 -31.32 -10.12
N LEU A 10 -0.81 -31.35 -8.96
CA LEU A 10 -1.66 -30.27 -8.47
C LEU A 10 -0.76 -29.11 -8.05
N LEU A 11 -0.61 -28.13 -8.94
CA LEU A 11 -0.02 -26.85 -8.59
C LEU A 11 -1.06 -26.05 -7.79
N PRO A 12 -0.76 -25.56 -6.60
CA PRO A 12 -1.66 -24.65 -5.90
C PRO A 12 -1.67 -23.31 -6.64
N THR A 13 -2.81 -22.98 -7.23
CA THR A 13 -3.06 -21.64 -7.76
C THR A 13 -3.17 -20.67 -6.57
N PHE A 14 -2.12 -19.92 -6.30
CA PHE A 14 -2.19 -18.77 -5.42
C PHE A 14 -3.01 -17.67 -6.11
N VAL A 15 -4.29 -17.59 -5.75
CA VAL A 15 -5.14 -16.45 -6.07
C VAL A 15 -4.73 -15.33 -5.13
N LEU A 16 -3.85 -14.44 -5.60
CA LEU A 16 -3.56 -13.16 -4.95
C LEU A 16 -4.73 -12.19 -5.21
N GLY A 17 -5.86 -12.46 -4.56
CA GLY A 17 -6.95 -11.51 -4.41
C GLY A 17 -6.61 -10.57 -3.26
N GLY A 18 -5.99 -9.42 -3.56
CA GLY A 18 -5.70 -8.41 -2.55
C GLY A 18 -6.95 -7.62 -2.18
N SER A 19 -7.79 -8.16 -1.32
CA SER A 19 -8.60 -7.35 -0.40
C SER A 19 -7.70 -7.05 0.80
N LEU A 20 -7.80 -5.85 1.38
CA LEU A 20 -7.32 -5.61 2.74
C LEU A 20 -7.99 -6.67 3.60
N ASP A 21 -7.24 -7.74 3.84
CA ASP A 21 -7.81 -8.89 4.51
C ASP A 21 -8.09 -8.46 5.95
N ARG A 22 -9.34 -8.57 6.35
CA ARG A 22 -9.75 -8.40 7.76
C ARG A 22 -8.94 -9.28 8.71
N SER A 23 -8.13 -10.20 8.19
CA SER A 23 -7.18 -11.01 8.96
C SER A 23 -6.10 -10.18 9.66
N LEU A 24 -5.73 -8.98 9.16
CA LEU A 24 -4.87 -8.04 9.90
C LEU A 24 -5.58 -7.50 11.17
N VAL A 25 -6.91 -7.50 11.18
CA VAL A 25 -7.72 -7.10 12.35
C VAL A 25 -7.82 -8.23 13.39
N SER A 26 -7.38 -9.44 13.07
CA SER A 26 -7.42 -10.62 13.96
C SER A 26 -6.24 -10.71 14.95
N TYR A 27 -5.29 -9.76 14.91
CA TYR A 27 -4.28 -9.70 15.96
C TYR A 27 -4.93 -9.34 17.31
N LYS A 28 -4.56 -10.12 18.34
CA LYS A 28 -5.00 -9.90 19.73
C LYS A 28 -4.87 -8.41 20.09
N THR A 29 -5.87 -7.86 20.77
CA THR A 29 -6.00 -6.46 21.17
C THR A 29 -4.70 -5.68 21.47
N PRO A 30 -3.70 -6.23 22.18
CA PRO A 30 -2.46 -5.50 22.48
C PRO A 30 -1.62 -5.14 21.25
N VAL A 31 -1.54 -6.02 20.25
CA VAL A 31 -0.77 -5.74 19.00
C VAL A 31 -1.44 -4.64 18.18
N LYS A 32 -2.77 -4.61 18.15
CA LYS A 32 -3.53 -3.58 17.45
C LYS A 32 -3.29 -2.19 18.06
N LEU A 33 -3.33 -2.06 19.39
CA LEU A 33 -3.07 -0.79 20.09
C LEU A 33 -1.65 -0.30 19.86
N PHE A 34 -0.67 -1.20 19.92
CA PHE A 34 0.73 -0.89 19.65
C PHE A 34 0.91 -0.34 18.23
N LEU A 35 0.36 -1.00 17.21
CA LEU A 35 0.41 -0.51 15.82
C LEU A 35 -0.28 0.85 15.64
N GLN A 36 -1.41 1.10 16.32
CA GLN A 36 -2.08 2.40 16.24
C GLN A 36 -1.22 3.52 16.84
N ASP A 37 -0.55 3.28 17.95
CA ASP A 37 0.32 4.27 18.60
C ASP A 37 1.55 4.56 17.74
N ASP A 38 2.19 3.56 17.15
CA ASP A 38 3.31 3.74 16.22
C ASP A 38 2.91 4.52 14.98
N LEU A 39 1.71 4.25 14.43
CA LEU A 39 1.17 4.95 13.27
C LEU A 39 0.68 6.39 13.57
N ARG A 40 0.73 6.85 14.83
CA ARG A 40 0.54 8.28 15.18
C ARG A 40 1.80 9.11 15.03
N SER A 41 2.94 8.48 14.85
CA SER A 41 4.19 9.18 14.50
C SER A 41 4.09 9.84 13.11
N PRO A 42 4.90 10.87 12.83
CA PRO A 42 4.86 11.55 11.53
C PRO A 42 5.05 10.61 10.34
N PHE A 43 4.43 10.94 9.21
CA PHE A 43 4.56 10.20 7.95
C PHE A 43 5.39 10.96 6.92
N HIS A 44 6.17 10.23 6.14
CA HIS A 44 6.74 10.71 4.89
C HIS A 44 5.82 10.32 3.72
N LEU A 45 5.34 11.34 2.96
CA LEU A 45 4.50 11.10 1.79
C LEU A 45 5.37 10.89 0.55
N MET A 46 5.38 9.67 0.03
CA MET A 46 6.05 9.30 -1.20
C MET A 46 5.03 9.11 -2.32
N VAL A 47 5.27 9.79 -3.45
CA VAL A 47 4.41 9.64 -4.63
C VAL A 47 5.30 9.39 -5.84
N ASP A 48 5.24 8.16 -6.34
CA ASP A 48 5.98 7.67 -7.49
C ASP A 48 5.09 7.65 -8.73
N ASP A 49 5.38 8.57 -9.64
CA ASP A 49 4.76 8.60 -10.97
C ASP A 49 5.62 7.83 -11.96
N LYS A 50 5.15 6.63 -12.30
CA LYS A 50 5.73 5.77 -13.33
C LYS A 50 4.78 5.62 -14.53
N ALA A 51 3.75 6.46 -14.58
CA ALA A 51 2.84 6.50 -15.73
C ALA A 51 3.45 7.32 -16.88
N VAL A 52 3.34 6.79 -18.08
CA VAL A 52 3.86 7.42 -19.29
C VAL A 52 2.74 7.84 -20.23
N ASN A 53 3.06 8.68 -21.21
CA ASN A 53 2.15 9.13 -22.27
C ASN A 53 0.88 9.82 -21.74
N GLY A 54 1.00 10.58 -20.62
CA GLY A 54 -0.09 11.35 -20.04
C GLY A 54 -1.18 10.49 -19.39
N CYS A 55 -0.87 9.25 -19.03
CA CYS A 55 -1.84 8.38 -18.38
C CYS A 55 -2.15 8.77 -16.93
N TRP A 56 -1.31 9.54 -16.28
CA TRP A 56 -1.58 10.13 -14.97
C TRP A 56 -1.02 11.56 -14.90
N THR A 57 -1.81 12.50 -14.39
CA THR A 57 -1.45 13.94 -14.43
C THR A 57 -1.88 14.72 -13.19
N ASN A 58 -2.62 14.12 -12.24
CA ASN A 58 -3.15 14.79 -11.06
C ASN A 58 -2.42 14.49 -9.75
N SER A 59 -1.12 14.28 -9.78
CA SER A 59 -0.32 13.93 -8.60
C SER A 59 -0.41 14.96 -7.46
N SER A 60 -0.55 16.25 -7.76
CA SER A 60 -0.71 17.31 -6.76
C SER A 60 -2.06 17.24 -6.02
N GLU A 61 -3.14 16.90 -6.72
CA GLU A 61 -4.46 16.71 -6.10
C GLU A 61 -4.48 15.48 -5.22
N VAL A 62 -3.90 14.40 -5.69
CA VAL A 62 -3.81 13.15 -4.94
C VAL A 62 -2.98 13.32 -3.67
N ARG A 63 -1.90 14.12 -3.70
CA ARG A 63 -1.14 14.46 -2.49
C ARG A 63 -2.01 15.12 -1.42
N LYS A 64 -2.93 15.99 -1.79
CA LYS A 64 -3.88 16.60 -0.84
C LYS A 64 -4.78 15.56 -0.19
N VAL A 65 -5.34 14.65 -0.99
CA VAL A 65 -6.22 13.57 -0.52
C VAL A 65 -5.49 12.58 0.41
N LEU A 66 -4.19 12.37 0.20
CA LEU A 66 -3.35 11.59 1.13
C LEU A 66 -3.08 12.34 2.43
N TRP A 67 -2.90 13.66 2.34
CA TRP A 67 -2.54 14.51 3.48
C TRP A 67 -3.72 14.82 4.42
N GLU A 68 -4.88 15.16 3.86
CA GLU A 68 -6.04 15.64 4.62
C GLU A 68 -6.44 14.70 5.77
N PRO A 69 -6.61 13.37 5.58
CA PRO A 69 -6.96 12.47 6.65
C PRO A 69 -5.89 12.32 7.73
N LEU A 70 -4.60 12.42 7.37
CA LEU A 70 -3.52 12.43 8.35
C LEU A 70 -3.60 13.67 9.24
N SER A 71 -3.81 14.83 8.63
CA SER A 71 -3.97 16.10 9.34
C SER A 71 -5.19 16.10 10.27
N GLU A 72 -6.33 15.53 9.84
CA GLU A 72 -7.54 15.37 10.67
C GLU A 72 -7.30 14.48 11.89
N LEU A 73 -6.44 13.47 11.76
CA LEU A 73 -6.01 12.59 12.85
C LEU A 73 -4.92 13.21 13.75
N GLY A 74 -4.47 14.43 13.44
CA GLY A 74 -3.37 15.10 14.16
C GLY A 74 -2.00 14.49 13.86
N ILE A 75 -1.87 13.77 12.75
CA ILE A 75 -0.62 13.13 12.32
C ILE A 75 0.13 14.11 11.41
N GLU A 76 1.36 14.43 11.78
CA GLU A 76 2.21 15.35 11.00
C GLU A 76 2.88 14.65 9.82
N THR A 77 3.33 15.43 8.83
CA THR A 77 4.24 14.93 7.79
C THR A 77 5.65 15.43 8.05
N ALA A 78 6.62 14.55 7.87
CA ALA A 78 8.03 14.86 8.02
C ALA A 78 8.87 14.18 6.93
N ARG A 79 10.06 14.70 6.66
CA ARG A 79 10.99 14.07 5.70
C ARG A 79 11.80 12.94 6.33
N ALA A 80 12.12 13.07 7.61
CA ALA A 80 12.83 12.05 8.38
C ALA A 80 11.87 11.42 9.37
N THR A 81 11.42 10.22 9.08
CA THR A 81 10.43 9.47 9.87
C THR A 81 10.53 8.00 9.56
N TYR A 82 9.97 7.18 10.45
CA TYR A 82 9.91 5.72 10.31
C TYR A 82 8.64 5.25 9.58
N ASN A 83 7.66 6.13 9.38
CA ASN A 83 6.40 5.82 8.72
C ASN A 83 6.35 6.45 7.32
N TYR A 84 5.97 5.65 6.34
CA TYR A 84 5.84 6.11 4.95
C TYR A 84 4.44 5.80 4.45
N LEU A 85 3.79 6.80 3.86
CA LEU A 85 2.61 6.63 3.05
C LEU A 85 3.03 6.74 1.59
N HIS A 86 3.05 5.62 0.90
CA HIS A 86 3.58 5.50 -0.45
C HIS A 86 2.48 5.22 -1.46
N LEU A 87 2.35 6.10 -2.44
CA LEU A 87 1.53 5.92 -3.63
C LEU A 87 2.44 5.67 -4.83
N GLN A 88 2.20 4.61 -5.55
CA GLN A 88 2.82 4.32 -6.84
C GLN A 88 1.74 4.18 -7.92
N VAL A 89 1.87 4.94 -9.00
CA VAL A 89 1.01 4.84 -10.17
C VAL A 89 1.88 4.45 -11.36
N GLU A 90 1.60 3.29 -11.92
CA GLU A 90 2.23 2.78 -13.15
C GLU A 90 1.19 2.71 -14.25
N GLY A 91 1.56 3.07 -15.47
CA GLY A 91 0.62 2.97 -16.56
C GLY A 91 1.18 3.41 -17.90
N SER A 92 0.56 2.92 -18.95
CA SER A 92 0.89 3.29 -20.32
C SER A 92 -0.36 3.31 -21.19
N ARG A 93 -0.26 4.03 -22.31
CA ARG A 93 -1.35 4.12 -23.29
C ARG A 93 -1.19 3.01 -24.34
N ILE A 94 -2.24 2.19 -24.47
CA ILE A 94 -2.31 1.09 -25.43
C ILE A 94 -3.62 1.23 -26.19
N ASN A 95 -3.58 1.31 -27.50
CA ASN A 95 -4.76 1.44 -28.37
C ASN A 95 -5.71 2.59 -27.93
N GLY A 96 -5.14 3.74 -27.56
CA GLY A 96 -5.90 4.92 -27.15
C GLY A 96 -6.35 4.95 -25.68
N SER A 97 -6.33 3.85 -24.97
CA SER A 97 -6.70 3.76 -23.55
C SER A 97 -5.48 3.65 -22.65
N CYS A 98 -5.57 4.18 -21.42
CA CYS A 98 -4.58 4.02 -20.39
C CYS A 98 -4.85 2.74 -19.59
N PHE A 99 -3.81 1.92 -19.45
CA PHE A 99 -3.79 0.71 -18.64
C PHE A 99 -2.70 0.84 -17.59
N GLY A 100 -2.98 0.47 -16.36
CA GLY A 100 -1.99 0.59 -15.31
C GLY A 100 -2.40 -0.02 -13.99
N THR A 101 -1.54 0.19 -13.00
CA THR A 101 -1.78 -0.19 -11.61
C THR A 101 -1.64 1.02 -10.70
N VAL A 102 -2.49 1.07 -9.69
CA VAL A 102 -2.43 2.04 -8.59
C VAL A 102 -2.18 1.26 -7.32
N THR A 103 -1.08 1.54 -6.64
CA THR A 103 -0.72 0.92 -5.36
C THR A 103 -0.58 2.00 -4.31
N VAL A 104 -1.34 1.89 -3.22
CA VAL A 104 -1.19 2.69 -2.00
C VAL A 104 -0.77 1.76 -0.89
N GLN A 105 0.23 2.14 -0.11
CA GLN A 105 0.73 1.31 0.98
C GLN A 105 1.28 2.14 2.14
N ILE A 106 1.17 1.60 3.34
CA ILE A 106 1.85 2.08 4.54
C ILE A 106 3.05 1.18 4.77
N LEU A 107 4.21 1.81 4.86
CA LEU A 107 5.47 1.16 5.16
C LEU A 107 5.98 1.70 6.50
N VAL A 108 6.56 0.84 7.30
CA VAL A 108 7.20 1.20 8.56
C VAL A 108 8.64 0.70 8.52
N ASP A 109 9.56 1.51 8.99
CA ASP A 109 10.95 1.10 9.13
C ASP A 109 11.03 -0.03 10.16
N ALA A 110 11.54 -1.18 9.76
CA ALA A 110 11.68 -2.36 10.60
C ALA A 110 13.00 -2.39 11.41
N GLU A 111 13.85 -1.38 11.25
CA GLU A 111 15.13 -1.31 11.98
C GLU A 111 14.95 -1.38 13.51
N PRO A 112 13.94 -0.74 14.14
CA PRO A 112 13.71 -0.85 15.57
C PRO A 112 13.38 -2.26 16.06
N LEU A 113 12.78 -3.09 15.20
CA LEU A 113 12.36 -4.45 15.56
C LEU A 113 13.49 -5.47 15.50
N THR A 114 14.59 -5.15 14.83
CA THR A 114 15.72 -6.06 14.62
C THR A 114 16.97 -5.66 15.38
N ALA A 115 17.06 -4.42 15.88
CA ALA A 115 18.25 -3.87 16.54
C ALA A 115 18.66 -4.64 17.83
N GLU A 116 17.71 -5.30 18.49
CA GLU A 116 17.99 -6.09 19.69
C GLU A 116 18.66 -7.45 19.39
N PHE A 117 18.65 -7.91 18.12
CA PHE A 117 19.06 -9.28 17.78
C PHE A 117 20.29 -9.37 16.87
N SER A 118 20.85 -8.25 16.42
CA SER A 118 21.92 -8.29 15.41
C SER A 118 23.01 -7.27 15.65
N THR A 119 24.25 -7.73 15.76
CA THR A 119 25.46 -6.91 15.61
C THR A 119 25.71 -6.48 14.17
N PHE A 120 24.90 -6.95 13.23
CA PHE A 120 24.94 -6.63 11.83
C PHE A 120 23.83 -5.59 11.55
N LYS A 121 24.20 -4.40 11.10
CA LYS A 121 23.23 -3.39 10.66
C LYS A 121 22.58 -3.91 9.36
N PRO A 122 21.32 -4.44 9.39
CA PRO A 122 20.68 -4.88 8.17
C PRO A 122 20.43 -3.69 7.25
N PRO A 123 20.34 -3.88 5.94
CA PRO A 123 19.85 -2.85 5.05
C PRO A 123 18.45 -2.41 5.53
N GLU A 124 18.13 -1.14 5.36
CA GLU A 124 16.84 -0.55 5.73
C GLU A 124 15.70 -1.47 5.23
N LEU A 125 15.05 -2.15 6.17
CA LEU A 125 13.95 -3.04 5.90
C LEU A 125 12.66 -2.29 6.15
N LEU A 126 11.90 -2.00 5.07
CA LEU A 126 10.57 -1.46 5.18
C LEU A 126 9.55 -2.59 5.27
N ALA A 127 8.86 -2.67 6.40
CA ALA A 127 7.73 -3.58 6.57
C ALA A 127 6.46 -2.98 5.96
N VAL A 128 5.75 -3.75 5.14
CA VAL A 128 4.44 -3.36 4.62
C VAL A 128 3.39 -3.64 5.68
N VAL A 129 2.81 -2.60 6.26
CA VAL A 129 1.74 -2.69 7.27
C VAL A 129 0.37 -2.80 6.61
N ALA A 130 0.13 -2.02 5.56
CA ALA A 130 -1.09 -2.06 4.78
C ALA A 130 -0.80 -1.79 3.30
N ARG A 131 -1.52 -2.46 2.41
CA ARG A 131 -1.38 -2.27 0.97
C ARG A 131 -2.72 -2.45 0.28
N LYS A 132 -2.99 -1.57 -0.69
CA LYS A 132 -4.07 -1.72 -1.65
C LYS A 132 -3.52 -1.52 -3.06
N THR A 133 -3.71 -2.53 -3.90
CA THR A 133 -3.33 -2.45 -5.33
C THR A 133 -4.56 -2.69 -6.19
N LYS A 134 -4.74 -1.88 -7.21
CA LYS A 134 -5.84 -2.00 -8.15
C LYS A 134 -5.34 -1.85 -9.59
N LEU A 135 -5.79 -2.76 -10.45
CA LEU A 135 -5.67 -2.58 -11.89
C LEU A 135 -6.63 -1.47 -12.32
N ALA A 136 -6.15 -0.53 -13.10
CA ALA A 136 -6.90 0.61 -13.60
C ALA A 136 -6.89 0.63 -15.13
N VAL A 137 -8.05 0.84 -15.71
CA VAL A 137 -8.22 1.03 -17.15
C VAL A 137 -9.15 2.21 -17.36
N ASP A 138 -8.72 3.15 -18.22
CA ASP A 138 -9.52 4.32 -18.54
C ASP A 138 -9.17 4.83 -19.95
N PRO A 139 -10.15 5.20 -20.78
CA PRO A 139 -9.89 5.69 -22.13
C PRO A 139 -9.16 7.05 -22.15
N ALA A 140 -9.33 7.89 -21.13
CA ALA A 140 -8.71 9.20 -21.07
C ALA A 140 -7.38 9.17 -20.28
N ASN A 141 -7.46 8.89 -18.99
CA ASN A 141 -6.30 8.83 -18.07
C ASN A 141 -6.71 8.08 -16.78
N LEU A 142 -5.73 7.79 -15.92
CA LEU A 142 -5.95 7.08 -14.69
C LEU A 142 -6.32 7.98 -13.48
N ASN A 143 -6.56 9.28 -13.70
CA ASN A 143 -6.73 10.26 -12.62
C ASN A 143 -7.88 9.89 -11.67
N SER A 144 -9.09 9.63 -12.23
CA SER A 144 -10.26 9.27 -11.42
C SER A 144 -10.06 7.94 -10.67
N LYS A 145 -9.47 6.95 -11.35
CA LYS A 145 -9.21 5.63 -10.76
C LYS A 145 -8.18 5.71 -9.64
N THR A 146 -7.15 6.54 -9.80
CA THR A 146 -6.16 6.79 -8.75
C THR A 146 -6.83 7.46 -7.55
N MET A 147 -7.65 8.48 -7.79
CA MET A 147 -8.38 9.19 -6.74
C MET A 147 -9.28 8.23 -5.94
N ASP A 148 -10.09 7.41 -6.62
CA ASP A 148 -10.97 6.42 -5.99
C ASP A 148 -10.21 5.44 -5.08
N VAL A 149 -9.05 4.94 -5.56
CA VAL A 149 -8.22 4.00 -4.78
C VAL A 149 -7.67 4.65 -3.53
N VAL A 150 -7.14 5.89 -3.68
CA VAL A 150 -6.55 6.65 -2.58
C VAL A 150 -7.60 7.02 -1.55
N GLN A 151 -8.74 7.59 -1.96
CA GLN A 151 -9.82 7.96 -1.04
C GLN A 151 -10.32 6.76 -0.25
N LYS A 152 -10.54 5.63 -0.92
CA LYS A 152 -10.98 4.41 -0.25
C LYS A 152 -9.94 3.88 0.74
N PHE A 153 -8.65 3.91 0.38
CA PHE A 153 -7.58 3.48 1.27
C PHE A 153 -7.50 4.39 2.51
N MET A 154 -7.53 5.71 2.32
CA MET A 154 -7.44 6.67 3.41
C MET A 154 -8.67 6.65 4.33
N SER A 155 -9.87 6.39 3.78
CA SER A 155 -11.06 6.15 4.61
C SER A 155 -10.90 4.91 5.48
N GLU A 156 -10.44 3.79 4.92
CA GLU A 156 -10.18 2.55 5.67
C GLU A 156 -9.09 2.75 6.74
N PHE A 157 -8.05 3.55 6.44
CA PHE A 157 -7.00 3.90 7.39
C PHE A 157 -7.54 4.75 8.54
N ARG A 158 -8.35 5.78 8.25
CA ARG A 158 -9.00 6.60 9.28
C ARG A 158 -9.87 5.74 10.20
N ASP A 159 -10.74 4.91 9.62
CA ASP A 159 -11.60 4.01 10.38
C ASP A 159 -10.78 3.09 11.31
N PHE A 160 -9.63 2.60 10.82
CA PHE A 160 -8.71 1.80 11.63
C PHE A 160 -8.12 2.60 12.80
N MET A 161 -7.71 3.86 12.58
CA MET A 161 -7.10 4.73 13.59
C MET A 161 -8.10 5.21 14.65
N GLU A 162 -9.38 5.30 14.31
CA GLU A 162 -10.47 5.72 15.22
C GLU A 162 -11.09 4.58 16.03
N LEU A 163 -10.78 3.32 15.69
CA LEU A 163 -11.25 2.16 16.45
C LEU A 163 -10.65 2.15 17.87
N LYS A 164 -11.49 2.35 18.86
CA LYS A 164 -11.17 2.28 20.30
C LYS A 164 -11.24 0.85 20.83
#